data_59b7bc79ea3955bedade27964248bee3
#
_entry.id   59b7bc79ea3955bedade27964248bee3
#
_cell.length_a   1.000
_cell.length_b   1.000
_cell.length_c   1.000
_cell.angle_alpha   90.00
_cell.angle_beta   90.00
_cell.angle_gamma   90.00
#
_symmetry.space_group_name_H-M   'P 1'
#
loop_
_entity.id
_entity.type
_entity.pdbx_description
1 polymer ?
#
loop_
_entity_poly.entity_id
_entity_poly.type
_entity_poly.pdbx_seq_one_letter_code
_entity_poly.pdbx_strand_id
1 'polypeptide(L)'
;YTPRGLGSLVHVDFVYQFFYYAAQIILDAGIPRHGAYVDIFPDEAFVTNAGVVHIATAVADVCKNAMTAAWSQKWRNHLRLRPEEMAARVVKQQDGVISGVVSSDLFAKAQSTIDAVEAYNAPLGGESKAWLPLQYCEGSPTHPAYPSGHAVVAGACATVLKQIFADQQWSQMGDFAPIYESPDGDSLVAYTGSDTAAMTVHTELNKLAANCAHGRALAGVHYRADGDEGMILGEKVGIQYYADYLARQTEPYGPISFTKFDGTTYTIPSGGGVARAIGEPAKFQRDI
;
A
#
# COMPACT_ATOMS: atom_id res chain seq x y z
N TYR A 1 2.39 5.19 -17.06
CA TYR A 1 1.40 4.09 -16.96
C TYR A 1 -0.01 4.61 -17.27
N THR A 2 -0.75 3.85 -18.07
CA THR A 2 -2.18 4.09 -18.30
C THR A 2 -3.00 3.50 -17.14
N PRO A 3 -4.26 3.95 -16.92
CA PRO A 3 -5.14 3.34 -15.93
C PRO A 3 -5.29 1.81 -16.12
N ARG A 4 -5.35 1.36 -17.39
CA ARG A 4 -5.39 -0.07 -17.73
C ARG A 4 -4.09 -0.78 -17.36
N GLY A 5 -2.93 -0.17 -17.63
CA GLY A 5 -1.63 -0.69 -17.25
C GLY A 5 -1.49 -0.84 -15.75
N LEU A 6 -1.97 0.15 -14.98
CA LEU A 6 -1.96 0.11 -13.52
C LEU A 6 -2.85 -1.03 -12.98
N GLY A 7 -4.05 -1.22 -13.56
CA GLY A 7 -4.90 -2.36 -13.23
C GLY A 7 -4.23 -3.71 -13.52
N SER A 8 -3.52 -3.83 -14.66
CA SER A 8 -2.78 -5.05 -15.02
C SER A 8 -1.63 -5.34 -14.05
N LEU A 9 -0.93 -4.30 -13.61
CA LEU A 9 0.22 -4.41 -12.70
C LEU A 9 -0.16 -5.06 -11.36
N VAL A 10 -1.37 -4.81 -10.86
CA VAL A 10 -1.88 -5.32 -9.58
C VAL A 10 -2.86 -6.49 -9.75
N HIS A 11 -2.79 -7.21 -10.86
CA HIS A 11 -3.68 -8.35 -11.15
C HIS A 11 -3.13 -9.65 -10.58
N VAL A 12 -1.97 -10.08 -11.06
CA VAL A 12 -1.29 -11.32 -10.64
C VAL A 12 0.10 -10.92 -10.15
N ASP A 13 0.19 -10.57 -8.89
CA ASP A 13 1.39 -10.03 -8.27
C ASP A 13 1.63 -10.63 -6.89
N PHE A 14 2.89 -10.66 -6.46
CA PHE A 14 3.20 -10.75 -5.04
C PHE A 14 2.93 -9.39 -4.41
N VAL A 15 1.89 -9.27 -3.61
CA VAL A 15 1.30 -8.00 -3.15
C VAL A 15 2.30 -7.03 -2.52
N TYR A 16 3.43 -7.50 -2.02
CA TYR A 16 4.51 -6.68 -1.45
C TYR A 16 5.67 -6.41 -2.41
N GLN A 17 5.68 -7.00 -3.63
CA GLN A 17 6.84 -6.97 -4.53
C GLN A 17 7.28 -5.55 -4.89
N PHE A 18 6.36 -4.62 -5.09
CA PHE A 18 6.69 -3.24 -5.44
C PHE A 18 7.42 -2.52 -4.31
N PHE A 19 7.07 -2.81 -3.07
CA PHE A 19 7.73 -2.24 -1.89
C PHE A 19 9.07 -2.90 -1.62
N TYR A 20 9.22 -4.17 -1.97
CA TYR A 20 10.50 -4.84 -1.96
C TYR A 20 11.46 -4.23 -2.98
N TYR A 21 10.99 -3.99 -4.21
CA TYR A 21 11.78 -3.29 -5.23
C TYR A 21 12.08 -1.84 -4.84
N ALA A 22 11.12 -1.13 -4.28
CA ALA A 22 11.33 0.21 -3.76
C ALA A 22 12.44 0.23 -2.69
N ALA A 23 12.43 -0.72 -1.77
CA ALA A 23 13.46 -0.86 -0.75
C ALA A 23 14.85 -1.09 -1.36
N GLN A 24 14.95 -1.94 -2.40
CA GLN A 24 16.21 -2.16 -3.12
C GLN A 24 16.72 -0.89 -3.81
N ILE A 25 15.84 -0.18 -4.52
CA ILE A 25 16.16 1.09 -5.18
C ILE A 25 16.66 2.12 -4.16
N ILE A 26 15.98 2.25 -3.01
CA ILE A 26 16.35 3.19 -1.94
C ILE A 26 17.74 2.81 -1.37
N LEU A 27 18.02 1.52 -1.20
CA LEU A 27 19.31 1.04 -0.75
C LEU A 27 20.42 1.30 -1.78
N ASP A 28 20.18 0.99 -3.05
CA ASP A 28 21.14 1.20 -4.15
C ASP A 28 21.42 2.70 -4.36
N ALA A 29 20.45 3.56 -4.12
CA ALA A 29 20.59 5.01 -4.14
C ALA A 29 21.37 5.56 -2.93
N GLY A 30 21.76 4.71 -1.97
CA GLY A 30 22.51 5.12 -0.79
C GLY A 30 21.71 6.01 0.17
N ILE A 31 20.38 5.95 0.17
CA ILE A 31 19.56 6.71 1.10
C ILE A 31 19.86 6.27 2.53
N PRO A 32 20.18 7.21 3.42
CA PRO A 32 20.48 6.88 4.80
C PRO A 32 19.25 6.33 5.52
N ARG A 33 19.51 5.53 6.53
CA ARG A 33 18.50 5.13 7.50
C ARG A 33 17.99 6.36 8.27
N HIS A 34 16.82 6.24 8.85
CA HIS A 34 16.31 7.26 9.76
C HIS A 34 17.35 7.56 10.86
N GLY A 35 17.57 8.85 11.16
CA GLY A 35 18.62 9.28 12.10
C GLY A 35 18.44 8.81 13.55
N ALA A 36 17.33 8.14 13.86
CA ALA A 36 17.08 7.53 15.15
C ALA A 36 17.89 6.24 15.39
N TYR A 37 18.37 5.58 14.33
CA TYR A 37 19.18 4.36 14.47
C TYR A 37 20.61 4.72 14.82
N VAL A 38 21.05 4.20 15.96
CA VAL A 38 22.42 4.41 16.44
C VAL A 38 23.28 3.30 15.84
N ASP A 39 24.23 3.69 15.03
CA ASP A 39 25.23 2.76 14.47
C ASP A 39 26.36 2.57 15.47
N ILE A 40 26.22 1.55 16.32
CA ILE A 40 27.22 1.23 17.35
C ILE A 40 28.44 0.54 16.70
N PHE A 41 28.21 -0.18 15.61
CA PHE A 41 29.24 -0.92 14.87
C PHE A 41 29.09 -0.60 13.38
N PRO A 42 29.62 0.52 12.89
CA PRO A 42 29.45 0.96 11.50
C PRO A 42 29.93 -0.06 10.47
N ASP A 43 30.93 -0.86 10.78
CA ASP A 43 31.47 -1.91 9.91
C ASP A 43 30.58 -3.17 9.83
N GLU A 44 29.57 -3.28 10.69
CA GLU A 44 28.65 -4.41 10.78
C GLU A 44 27.21 -4.04 10.41
N ALA A 45 27.03 -3.01 9.63
CA ALA A 45 25.70 -2.43 9.31
C ALA A 45 24.69 -3.44 8.72
N PHE A 46 25.14 -4.52 8.07
CA PHE A 46 24.26 -5.53 7.48
C PHE A 46 23.60 -6.48 8.52
N VAL A 47 24.12 -6.56 9.73
CA VAL A 47 23.57 -7.41 10.83
C VAL A 47 22.85 -6.61 11.90
N THR A 48 22.92 -5.27 11.83
CA THR A 48 22.25 -4.37 12.78
C THR A 48 20.81 -4.09 12.40
N ASN A 49 20.08 -3.41 13.28
CA ASN A 49 18.74 -2.87 12.98
C ASN A 49 18.77 -2.01 11.71
N ALA A 50 17.71 -2.15 10.90
CA ALA A 50 17.61 -1.50 9.60
C ALA A 50 18.71 -1.89 8.59
N GLY A 51 19.44 -2.99 8.79
CA GLY A 51 20.30 -3.60 7.78
C GLY A 51 19.49 -4.23 6.66
N VAL A 52 20.17 -4.60 5.56
CA VAL A 52 19.54 -5.13 4.33
C VAL A 52 18.64 -6.32 4.61
N VAL A 53 19.08 -7.27 5.44
CA VAL A 53 18.31 -8.47 5.79
C VAL A 53 17.05 -8.09 6.55
N HIS A 54 17.14 -7.17 7.52
CA HIS A 54 16.00 -6.70 8.28
C HIS A 54 14.97 -6.01 7.35
N ILE A 55 15.43 -5.12 6.46
CA ILE A 55 14.55 -4.38 5.54
C ILE A 55 13.77 -5.35 4.65
N ALA A 56 14.44 -6.32 4.04
CA ALA A 56 13.83 -7.30 3.16
C ALA A 56 12.78 -8.15 3.90
N THR A 57 13.12 -8.64 5.09
CA THR A 57 12.21 -9.47 5.89
C THR A 57 11.06 -8.67 6.48
N ALA A 58 11.28 -7.43 6.90
CA ALA A 58 10.23 -6.56 7.46
C ALA A 58 9.11 -6.27 6.44
N VAL A 59 9.47 -6.01 5.17
CA VAL A 59 8.49 -5.79 4.10
C VAL A 59 7.63 -7.04 3.87
N ALA A 60 8.25 -8.22 3.84
CA ALA A 60 7.51 -9.48 3.64
C ALA A 60 6.64 -9.84 4.85
N ASP A 61 7.14 -9.64 6.07
CA ASP A 61 6.43 -10.01 7.29
C ASP A 61 5.26 -9.05 7.60
N VAL A 62 5.45 -7.74 7.41
CA VAL A 62 4.35 -6.80 7.56
C VAL A 62 3.24 -7.04 6.54
N CYS A 63 3.56 -7.50 5.33
CA CYS A 63 2.57 -7.92 4.33
C CYS A 63 1.66 -9.01 4.87
N LYS A 64 2.22 -10.06 5.49
CA LYS A 64 1.44 -11.11 6.13
C LYS A 64 0.50 -10.57 7.20
N ASN A 65 0.98 -9.69 8.07
CA ASN A 65 0.17 -9.09 9.13
C ASN A 65 -0.95 -8.22 8.55
N ALA A 66 -0.66 -7.44 7.51
CA ALA A 66 -1.61 -6.63 6.77
C ALA A 66 -2.72 -7.48 6.12
N MET A 67 -2.35 -8.59 5.48
CA MET A 67 -3.31 -9.54 4.91
C MET A 67 -4.20 -10.17 5.97
N THR A 68 -3.65 -10.53 7.13
CA THR A 68 -4.42 -11.07 8.25
C THR A 68 -5.45 -10.05 8.75
N ALA A 69 -5.05 -8.79 8.90
CA ALA A 69 -5.96 -7.71 9.30
C ALA A 69 -7.06 -7.47 8.26
N ALA A 70 -6.69 -7.42 6.97
CA ALA A 70 -7.64 -7.29 5.87
C ALA A 70 -8.66 -8.43 5.86
N TRP A 71 -8.21 -9.69 6.02
CA TRP A 71 -9.09 -10.87 6.03
C TRP A 71 -10.06 -10.87 7.20
N SER A 72 -9.60 -10.45 8.38
CA SER A 72 -10.47 -10.29 9.55
C SER A 72 -11.58 -9.28 9.28
N GLN A 73 -11.25 -8.12 8.69
CA GLN A 73 -12.25 -7.11 8.34
C GLN A 73 -13.23 -7.60 7.27
N LYS A 74 -12.70 -8.25 6.22
CA LYS A 74 -13.52 -8.80 5.12
C LYS A 74 -14.59 -9.77 5.60
N TRP A 75 -14.18 -10.77 6.38
CA TRP A 75 -15.02 -11.93 6.68
C TRP A 75 -15.79 -11.83 8.00
N ARG A 76 -15.29 -11.07 8.97
CA ARG A 76 -15.95 -10.95 10.27
C ARG A 76 -16.86 -9.72 10.40
N ASN A 77 -16.50 -8.63 9.69
CA ASN A 77 -17.14 -7.36 9.95
C ASN A 77 -17.98 -6.83 8.77
N HIS A 78 -17.49 -6.92 7.53
CA HIS A 78 -18.06 -6.14 6.45
C HIS A 78 -18.81 -6.95 5.39
N LEU A 79 -18.30 -8.09 4.95
CA LEU A 79 -18.92 -8.95 3.91
C LEU A 79 -19.39 -8.17 2.67
N ARG A 80 -18.66 -7.11 2.31
CA ARG A 80 -19.07 -6.17 1.25
C ARG A 80 -19.00 -6.83 -0.12
N LEU A 81 -20.07 -6.67 -0.90
CA LEU A 81 -20.11 -7.13 -2.30
C LEU A 81 -19.08 -6.40 -3.16
N ARG A 82 -18.62 -7.09 -4.20
CA ARG A 82 -17.82 -6.47 -5.26
C ARG A 82 -18.66 -5.51 -6.10
N PRO A 83 -18.04 -4.52 -6.79
CA PRO A 83 -18.77 -3.59 -7.66
C PRO A 83 -19.61 -4.30 -8.73
N GLU A 84 -19.09 -5.34 -9.37
CA GLU A 84 -19.83 -6.12 -10.39
C GLU A 84 -21.07 -6.80 -9.82
N GLU A 85 -20.97 -7.38 -8.60
CA GLU A 85 -22.09 -8.03 -7.94
C GLU A 85 -23.17 -7.03 -7.53
N MET A 86 -22.76 -5.84 -7.09
CA MET A 86 -23.68 -4.77 -6.78
C MET A 86 -24.38 -4.24 -8.03
N ALA A 87 -23.63 -4.07 -9.14
CA ALA A 87 -24.20 -3.69 -10.42
C ALA A 87 -25.24 -4.73 -10.92
N ALA A 88 -24.91 -6.02 -10.77
CA ALA A 88 -25.85 -7.09 -11.11
C ALA A 88 -27.16 -7.00 -10.30
N ARG A 89 -27.09 -6.63 -9.02
CA ARG A 89 -28.30 -6.40 -8.21
C ARG A 89 -29.09 -5.19 -8.67
N VAL A 90 -28.41 -4.09 -9.04
CA VAL A 90 -29.06 -2.90 -9.62
C VAL A 90 -29.86 -3.30 -10.87
N VAL A 91 -29.22 -3.97 -11.83
CA VAL A 91 -29.88 -4.42 -13.08
C VAL A 91 -31.05 -5.35 -12.80
N LYS A 92 -30.87 -6.34 -11.93
CA LYS A 92 -31.95 -7.29 -11.61
C LYS A 92 -33.14 -6.64 -10.90
N GLN A 93 -32.91 -5.59 -10.10
CA GLN A 93 -33.99 -4.84 -9.48
C GLN A 93 -34.69 -3.92 -10.47
N GLN A 94 -33.96 -3.30 -11.41
CA GLN A 94 -34.57 -2.55 -12.52
C GLN A 94 -35.46 -3.45 -13.42
N ASP A 95 -35.02 -4.67 -13.67
CA ASP A 95 -35.76 -5.67 -14.45
C ASP A 95 -36.96 -6.29 -13.69
N GLY A 96 -37.16 -5.95 -12.42
CA GLY A 96 -38.22 -6.53 -11.58
C GLY A 96 -38.00 -7.98 -11.15
N VAL A 97 -36.79 -8.53 -11.38
CA VAL A 97 -36.44 -9.92 -10.99
C VAL A 97 -36.25 -10.05 -9.49
N ILE A 98 -35.75 -9.00 -8.84
CA ILE A 98 -35.62 -8.89 -7.38
C ILE A 98 -36.22 -7.55 -6.93
N SER A 99 -36.58 -7.43 -5.66
CA SER A 99 -37.13 -6.18 -5.09
C SER A 99 -36.58 -5.92 -3.70
N GLY A 100 -36.43 -4.63 -3.35
CA GLY A 100 -36.03 -4.18 -2.00
C GLY A 100 -34.61 -4.54 -1.58
N VAL A 101 -33.74 -4.97 -2.51
CA VAL A 101 -32.35 -5.35 -2.25
C VAL A 101 -31.40 -4.15 -2.40
N VAL A 102 -31.69 -3.30 -3.37
CA VAL A 102 -30.94 -2.05 -3.61
C VAL A 102 -31.78 -0.89 -3.08
N SER A 103 -31.15 -0.02 -2.29
CA SER A 103 -31.83 1.15 -1.71
C SER A 103 -32.40 2.06 -2.81
N SER A 104 -33.60 2.57 -2.58
CA SER A 104 -34.21 3.61 -3.42
C SER A 104 -33.35 4.88 -3.51
N ASP A 105 -32.58 5.18 -2.48
CA ASP A 105 -31.64 6.30 -2.44
C ASP A 105 -30.55 6.17 -3.52
N LEU A 106 -30.11 4.95 -3.81
CA LEU A 106 -29.11 4.74 -4.86
C LEU A 106 -29.68 5.13 -6.21
N PHE A 107 -30.89 4.68 -6.55
CA PHE A 107 -31.55 5.07 -7.80
C PHE A 107 -31.80 6.58 -7.86
N ALA A 108 -32.23 7.18 -6.76
CA ALA A 108 -32.50 8.61 -6.72
C ALA A 108 -31.24 9.48 -6.92
N LYS A 109 -30.07 9.02 -6.41
CA LYS A 109 -28.83 9.81 -6.39
C LYS A 109 -27.85 9.43 -7.50
N ALA A 110 -27.91 8.22 -8.03
CA ALA A 110 -26.95 7.70 -8.99
C ALA A 110 -27.55 7.42 -10.38
N GLN A 111 -28.77 7.86 -10.67
CA GLN A 111 -29.43 7.57 -11.96
C GLN A 111 -28.58 8.03 -13.14
N SER A 112 -28.00 9.23 -13.10
CA SER A 112 -27.15 9.72 -14.17
C SER A 112 -25.88 8.86 -14.40
N THR A 113 -25.36 8.23 -13.34
CA THR A 113 -24.24 7.28 -13.45
C THR A 113 -24.73 5.97 -14.06
N ILE A 114 -25.88 5.48 -13.67
CA ILE A 114 -26.50 4.28 -14.24
C ILE A 114 -26.71 4.50 -15.74
N ASP A 115 -27.34 5.60 -16.15
CA ASP A 115 -27.59 5.95 -17.54
C ASP A 115 -26.30 6.04 -18.36
N ALA A 116 -25.25 6.60 -17.77
CA ALA A 116 -23.93 6.69 -18.43
C ALA A 116 -23.29 5.31 -18.66
N VAL A 117 -23.42 4.39 -17.69
CA VAL A 117 -22.95 3.00 -17.84
C VAL A 117 -23.76 2.25 -18.90
N GLU A 118 -25.06 2.41 -18.92
CA GLU A 118 -25.96 1.83 -19.93
C GLU A 118 -25.59 2.33 -21.34
N ALA A 119 -25.39 3.62 -21.49
CA ALA A 119 -24.98 4.24 -22.75
C ALA A 119 -23.59 3.73 -23.20
N TYR A 120 -22.66 3.54 -22.28
CA TYR A 120 -21.35 2.96 -22.58
C TYR A 120 -21.46 1.50 -23.05
N ASN A 121 -22.31 0.72 -22.42
CA ASN A 121 -22.47 -0.71 -22.72
C ASN A 121 -23.24 -0.98 -24.03
N ALA A 122 -24.13 -0.06 -24.44
CA ALA A 122 -24.98 -0.22 -25.62
C ALA A 122 -24.24 -0.63 -26.90
N PRO A 123 -23.11 0.02 -27.29
CA PRO A 123 -22.36 -0.35 -28.51
C PRO A 123 -21.50 -1.61 -28.36
N LEU A 124 -21.34 -2.16 -27.15
CA LEU A 124 -20.47 -3.31 -26.90
C LEU A 124 -21.14 -4.67 -27.19
N GLY A 125 -22.35 -4.68 -27.78
CA GLY A 125 -23.06 -5.89 -28.16
C GLY A 125 -23.75 -6.62 -27.00
N GLY A 126 -23.77 -6.03 -25.82
CA GLY A 126 -24.56 -6.47 -24.67
C GLY A 126 -25.94 -5.82 -24.63
N GLU A 127 -26.81 -6.27 -23.73
CA GLU A 127 -28.00 -5.53 -23.39
C GLU A 127 -27.58 -4.15 -22.87
N SER A 128 -28.31 -3.09 -23.27
CA SER A 128 -28.09 -1.72 -22.75
C SER A 128 -28.48 -1.63 -21.29
N LYS A 129 -27.66 -2.20 -20.41
CA LYS A 129 -27.90 -2.27 -18.95
C LYS A 129 -26.66 -1.86 -18.20
N ALA A 130 -26.84 -1.52 -16.93
CA ALA A 130 -25.81 -1.00 -16.04
C ALA A 130 -24.84 -2.10 -15.51
N TRP A 131 -24.47 -3.09 -16.35
CA TRP A 131 -23.43 -4.03 -16.04
C TRP A 131 -22.10 -3.31 -15.93
N LEU A 132 -21.29 -3.58 -14.90
CA LEU A 132 -19.95 -3.03 -14.79
C LEU A 132 -18.95 -3.97 -15.48
N PRO A 133 -18.33 -3.53 -16.58
CA PRO A 133 -17.24 -4.29 -17.20
C PRO A 133 -16.02 -4.31 -16.29
N LEU A 134 -15.33 -5.44 -16.26
CA LEU A 134 -14.09 -5.63 -15.51
C LEU A 134 -12.91 -5.73 -16.44
N GLN A 135 -11.74 -5.34 -15.96
CA GLN A 135 -10.50 -5.55 -16.69
C GLN A 135 -10.08 -7.03 -16.70
N TYR A 136 -10.42 -7.77 -15.65
CA TYR A 136 -10.04 -9.16 -15.47
C TYR A 136 -11.14 -10.09 -16.03
N CYS A 137 -10.78 -10.96 -16.98
CA CYS A 137 -11.74 -11.83 -17.65
C CYS A 137 -12.37 -12.87 -16.71
N GLU A 138 -11.70 -13.24 -15.63
CA GLU A 138 -12.20 -14.17 -14.61
C GLU A 138 -13.19 -13.52 -13.62
N GLY A 139 -13.34 -12.19 -13.65
CA GLY A 139 -14.18 -11.45 -12.71
C GLY A 139 -13.44 -11.02 -11.45
N SER A 140 -14.19 -10.54 -10.45
CA SER A 140 -13.65 -10.15 -9.15
C SER A 140 -13.22 -11.37 -8.33
N PRO A 141 -12.19 -11.21 -7.47
CA PRO A 141 -11.83 -12.26 -6.51
C PRO A 141 -13.02 -12.68 -5.63
N THR A 142 -13.15 -13.97 -5.36
CA THR A 142 -14.28 -14.59 -4.64
C THR A 142 -14.22 -14.40 -3.11
N HIS A 143 -13.88 -13.20 -2.68
CA HIS A 143 -13.89 -12.78 -1.28
C HIS A 143 -14.38 -11.34 -1.15
N PRO A 144 -14.86 -10.90 0.04
CA PRO A 144 -15.44 -9.57 0.21
C PRO A 144 -14.54 -8.43 -0.26
N ALA A 145 -15.16 -7.35 -0.73
CA ALA A 145 -14.44 -6.22 -1.31
C ALA A 145 -13.67 -5.41 -0.27
N TYR A 146 -14.28 -5.08 0.87
CA TYR A 146 -13.76 -4.12 1.84
C TYR A 146 -13.09 -4.80 3.04
N PRO A 147 -11.90 -4.29 3.44
CA PRO A 147 -11.02 -3.38 2.70
C PRO A 147 -10.28 -4.09 1.56
N SER A 148 -9.66 -3.33 0.65
CA SER A 148 -8.77 -3.89 -0.38
C SER A 148 -7.51 -4.48 0.25
N GLY A 149 -7.23 -5.77 0.00
CA GLY A 149 -6.02 -6.43 0.50
C GLY A 149 -4.74 -5.75 0.00
N HIS A 150 -4.70 -5.41 -1.30
CA HIS A 150 -3.59 -4.66 -1.90
C HIS A 150 -3.35 -3.32 -1.20
N ALA A 151 -4.42 -2.58 -0.89
CA ALA A 151 -4.32 -1.29 -0.23
C ALA A 151 -3.80 -1.42 1.22
N VAL A 152 -4.27 -2.44 1.97
CA VAL A 152 -3.79 -2.68 3.34
C VAL A 152 -2.31 -3.04 3.34
N VAL A 153 -1.88 -3.91 2.41
CA VAL A 153 -0.45 -4.26 2.27
C VAL A 153 0.36 -3.05 1.85
N ALA A 154 -0.11 -2.30 0.85
CA ALA A 154 0.58 -1.12 0.36
C ALA A 154 0.77 -0.07 1.47
N GLY A 155 -0.27 0.22 2.23
CA GLY A 155 -0.19 1.13 3.37
C GLY A 155 0.79 0.66 4.44
N ALA A 156 0.78 -0.64 4.77
CA ALA A 156 1.65 -1.21 5.78
C ALA A 156 3.13 -1.20 5.34
N CYS A 157 3.43 -1.64 4.12
CA CYS A 157 4.79 -1.68 3.60
C CYS A 157 5.39 -0.27 3.45
N ALA A 158 4.64 0.67 2.86
CA ALA A 158 5.08 2.06 2.75
C ALA A 158 5.39 2.65 4.13
N THR A 159 4.54 2.39 5.11
CA THR A 159 4.71 2.89 6.48
C THR A 159 5.95 2.31 7.16
N VAL A 160 6.22 1.02 6.98
CA VAL A 160 7.45 0.40 7.51
C VAL A 160 8.68 1.01 6.85
N LEU A 161 8.70 1.18 5.54
CA LEU A 161 9.83 1.80 4.84
C LEU A 161 10.06 3.26 5.27
N LYS A 162 9.00 4.03 5.50
CA LYS A 162 9.11 5.41 6.04
C LYS A 162 9.70 5.46 7.46
N GLN A 163 9.57 4.41 8.24
CA GLN A 163 10.17 4.30 9.58
C GLN A 163 11.64 3.87 9.53
N ILE A 164 12.04 3.21 8.45
CA ILE A 164 13.41 2.70 8.29
C ILE A 164 14.31 3.75 7.63
N PHE A 165 13.84 4.43 6.58
CA PHE A 165 14.64 5.34 5.77
C PHE A 165 14.38 6.80 6.12
N ALA A 166 15.42 7.62 5.96
CA ALA A 166 15.28 9.08 6.04
C ALA A 166 14.42 9.61 4.89
N ASP A 167 13.65 10.66 5.16
CA ASP A 167 12.88 11.37 4.14
C ASP A 167 13.77 12.35 3.38
N GLN A 168 14.49 11.84 2.37
CA GLN A 168 15.42 12.62 1.56
C GLN A 168 14.76 13.09 0.27
N GLN A 169 15.12 14.28 -0.21
CA GLN A 169 14.67 14.77 -1.50
C GLN A 169 15.18 13.89 -2.64
N TRP A 170 14.29 13.52 -3.55
CA TRP A 170 14.60 12.64 -4.68
C TRP A 170 15.66 13.25 -5.62
N SER A 171 15.62 14.55 -5.83
CA SER A 171 16.62 15.27 -6.64
C SER A 171 18.06 15.18 -6.13
N GLN A 172 18.25 14.76 -4.88
CA GLN A 172 19.57 14.59 -4.26
C GLN A 172 20.14 13.17 -4.40
N MET A 173 19.42 12.27 -5.10
CA MET A 173 19.79 10.88 -5.23
C MET A 173 20.70 10.57 -6.45
N GLY A 174 21.37 11.56 -7.02
CA GLY A 174 22.33 11.36 -8.11
C GLY A 174 21.71 10.70 -9.34
N ASP A 175 22.22 9.54 -9.74
CA ASP A 175 21.75 8.79 -10.92
C ASP A 175 20.32 8.26 -10.80
N PHE A 176 19.71 8.37 -9.62
CA PHE A 176 18.31 8.03 -9.37
C PHE A 176 17.39 9.24 -9.49
N ALA A 177 17.76 10.25 -10.27
CA ALA A 177 16.90 11.40 -10.54
C ALA A 177 15.52 10.93 -11.05
N PRO A 178 14.44 11.70 -10.77
CA PRO A 178 13.10 11.34 -11.23
C PRO A 178 13.04 11.17 -12.74
N ILE A 179 12.51 10.03 -13.18
CA ILE A 179 12.30 9.70 -14.59
C ILE A 179 10.86 9.24 -14.80
N TYR A 180 10.37 9.38 -16.02
CA TYR A 180 9.08 8.82 -16.42
C TYR A 180 9.17 8.21 -17.83
N GLU A 181 8.20 7.37 -18.14
CA GLU A 181 8.07 6.77 -19.46
C GLU A 181 7.71 7.83 -20.51
N SER A 182 8.41 7.85 -21.63
CA SER A 182 8.05 8.72 -22.75
C SER A 182 6.64 8.42 -23.27
N PRO A 183 5.95 9.39 -23.90
CA PRO A 183 4.57 9.20 -24.38
C PRO A 183 4.40 8.03 -25.38
N ASP A 184 5.44 7.63 -26.09
CA ASP A 184 5.47 6.49 -27.01
C ASP A 184 5.79 5.17 -26.29
N GLY A 185 6.22 5.20 -25.05
CA GLY A 185 6.57 4.03 -24.24
C GLY A 185 7.94 3.42 -24.53
N ASP A 186 8.73 4.02 -25.43
CA ASP A 186 9.98 3.45 -25.93
C ASP A 186 11.23 3.85 -25.13
N SER A 187 11.13 4.85 -24.27
CA SER A 187 12.27 5.36 -23.52
C SER A 187 11.88 5.89 -22.13
N LEU A 188 12.89 6.03 -21.27
CA LEU A 188 12.77 6.75 -20.00
C LEU A 188 13.36 8.14 -20.16
N VAL A 189 12.61 9.16 -19.75
CA VAL A 189 13.01 10.57 -19.85
C VAL A 189 13.02 11.21 -18.48
N ALA A 190 13.87 12.25 -18.32
CA ALA A 190 13.96 12.97 -17.06
C ALA A 190 12.62 13.67 -16.75
N TYR A 191 12.14 13.55 -15.52
CA TYR A 191 10.97 14.26 -15.05
C TYR A 191 11.33 15.73 -14.78
N THR A 192 10.61 16.63 -15.42
CA THR A 192 10.82 18.09 -15.32
C THR A 192 9.61 18.83 -14.76
N GLY A 193 8.72 18.13 -14.08
CA GLY A 193 7.52 18.72 -13.48
C GLY A 193 7.86 19.73 -12.38
N SER A 194 6.97 20.69 -12.19
CA SER A 194 7.15 21.76 -11.19
C SER A 194 7.14 21.27 -9.74
N ASP A 195 6.68 20.05 -9.49
CA ASP A 195 6.63 19.40 -8.19
C ASP A 195 7.89 18.58 -7.85
N THR A 196 8.92 18.58 -8.72
CA THR A 196 10.19 17.83 -8.50
C THR A 196 10.81 18.18 -7.15
N ALA A 197 10.72 19.45 -6.72
CA ALA A 197 11.24 19.89 -5.43
C ALA A 197 10.49 19.31 -4.21
N ALA A 198 9.25 18.87 -4.40
CA ALA A 198 8.42 18.26 -3.37
C ALA A 198 8.50 16.71 -3.36
N MET A 199 9.21 16.12 -4.34
CA MET A 199 9.40 14.68 -4.41
C MET A 199 10.45 14.23 -3.41
N THR A 200 10.02 13.49 -2.41
CA THR A 200 10.88 12.87 -1.39
C THR A 200 10.69 11.36 -1.40
N VAL A 201 11.59 10.63 -0.73
CA VAL A 201 11.47 9.17 -0.56
C VAL A 201 10.10 8.81 0.02
N HIS A 202 9.65 9.51 1.05
CA HIS A 202 8.36 9.21 1.69
C HIS A 202 7.17 9.58 0.82
N THR A 203 7.22 10.68 0.07
CA THR A 203 6.13 11.05 -0.83
C THR A 203 6.02 10.09 -2.01
N GLU A 204 7.14 9.57 -2.52
CA GLU A 204 7.12 8.56 -3.59
C GLU A 204 6.62 7.20 -3.09
N LEU A 205 6.96 6.79 -1.87
CA LEU A 205 6.37 5.62 -1.22
C LEU A 205 4.85 5.77 -1.05
N ASN A 206 4.37 6.96 -0.70
CA ASN A 206 2.94 7.24 -0.62
C ASN A 206 2.25 7.16 -1.99
N LYS A 207 2.86 7.69 -3.06
CA LYS A 207 2.34 7.56 -4.43
C LYS A 207 2.30 6.10 -4.88
N LEU A 208 3.34 5.34 -4.59
CA LEU A 208 3.38 3.91 -4.89
C LEU A 208 2.23 3.16 -4.19
N ALA A 209 2.00 3.46 -2.90
CA ALA A 209 0.89 2.86 -2.15
C ALA A 209 -0.47 3.23 -2.75
N ALA A 210 -0.67 4.50 -3.10
CA ALA A 210 -1.90 4.96 -3.75
C ALA A 210 -2.11 4.29 -5.11
N ASN A 211 -1.07 4.13 -5.93
CA ASN A 211 -1.14 3.45 -7.22
C ASN A 211 -1.53 1.97 -7.06
N CYS A 212 -0.94 1.25 -6.11
CA CYS A 212 -1.32 -0.14 -5.82
C CYS A 212 -2.77 -0.26 -5.35
N ALA A 213 -3.22 0.67 -4.48
CA ALA A 213 -4.59 0.69 -3.97
C ALA A 213 -5.60 0.99 -5.07
N HIS A 214 -5.37 2.05 -5.86
CA HIS A 214 -6.31 2.52 -6.88
C HIS A 214 -6.26 1.71 -8.17
N GLY A 215 -5.17 1.02 -8.47
CA GLY A 215 -5.09 0.08 -9.58
C GLY A 215 -6.18 -0.98 -9.52
N ARG A 216 -6.56 -1.43 -8.33
CA ARG A 216 -7.66 -2.36 -8.12
C ARG A 216 -9.04 -1.73 -8.41
N ALA A 217 -9.23 -0.45 -8.07
CA ALA A 217 -10.45 0.27 -8.40
C ALA A 217 -10.55 0.53 -9.92
N LEU A 218 -9.43 0.87 -10.56
CA LEU A 218 -9.35 1.05 -12.02
C LEU A 218 -9.66 -0.26 -12.79
N ALA A 219 -9.28 -1.40 -12.23
CA ALA A 219 -9.64 -2.70 -12.78
C ALA A 219 -11.13 -3.08 -12.57
N GLY A 220 -11.89 -2.30 -11.81
CA GLY A 220 -13.32 -2.51 -11.54
C GLY A 220 -13.64 -3.48 -10.39
N VAL A 221 -12.64 -4.03 -9.71
CA VAL A 221 -12.83 -5.07 -8.67
C VAL A 221 -12.98 -4.52 -7.25
N HIS A 222 -12.73 -3.23 -7.04
CA HIS A 222 -12.87 -2.54 -5.77
C HIS A 222 -13.55 -1.18 -5.90
N TYR A 223 -14.22 -0.74 -4.86
CA TYR A 223 -14.64 0.65 -4.71
C TYR A 223 -13.46 1.52 -4.25
N ARG A 224 -13.52 2.81 -4.53
CA ARG A 224 -12.51 3.75 -4.05
C ARG A 224 -12.30 3.67 -2.54
N ALA A 225 -13.39 3.63 -1.78
CA ALA A 225 -13.34 3.52 -0.31
C ALA A 225 -12.60 2.26 0.19
N ASP A 226 -12.62 1.15 -0.57
CA ASP A 226 -11.88 -0.06 -0.20
C ASP A 226 -10.36 0.19 -0.24
N GLY A 227 -9.93 1.06 -1.17
CA GLY A 227 -8.54 1.49 -1.31
C GLY A 227 -8.14 2.50 -0.24
N ASP A 228 -8.88 3.59 -0.13
CA ASP A 228 -8.57 4.69 0.78
C ASP A 228 -8.50 4.20 2.24
N GLU A 229 -9.55 3.54 2.71
CA GLU A 229 -9.62 2.98 4.07
C GLU A 229 -8.66 1.80 4.27
N GLY A 230 -8.39 1.05 3.19
CA GLY A 230 -7.40 -0.02 3.20
C GLY A 230 -6.01 0.51 3.48
N MET A 231 -5.58 1.61 2.85
CA MET A 231 -4.28 2.23 3.12
C MET A 231 -4.17 2.71 4.58
N ILE A 232 -5.24 3.33 5.10
CA ILE A 232 -5.27 3.79 6.50
C ILE A 232 -5.16 2.62 7.49
N LEU A 233 -5.85 1.52 7.22
CA LEU A 233 -5.71 0.30 8.02
C LEU A 233 -4.29 -0.24 7.94
N GLY A 234 -3.71 -0.27 6.74
CA GLY A 234 -2.34 -0.70 6.51
C GLY A 234 -1.33 0.13 7.27
N GLU A 235 -1.48 1.46 7.27
CA GLU A 235 -0.63 2.36 8.05
C GLU A 235 -0.66 2.01 9.54
N LYS A 236 -1.84 1.78 10.11
CA LYS A 236 -1.98 1.38 11.52
C LYS A 236 -1.28 0.04 11.81
N VAL A 237 -1.42 -0.94 10.89
CA VAL A 237 -0.73 -2.22 11.00
C VAL A 237 0.79 -2.04 10.91
N GLY A 238 1.28 -1.23 9.98
CA GLY A 238 2.70 -0.95 9.80
C GLY A 238 3.32 -0.26 11.02
N ILE A 239 2.61 0.70 11.61
CA ILE A 239 3.01 1.37 12.85
C ILE A 239 3.14 0.35 14.00
N GLN A 240 2.09 -0.44 14.23
CA GLN A 240 2.09 -1.40 15.33
C GLN A 240 3.14 -2.49 15.15
N TYR A 241 3.23 -3.04 13.93
CA TYR A 241 4.24 -4.06 13.59
C TYR A 241 5.65 -3.58 13.91
N TYR A 242 5.97 -2.37 13.48
CA TYR A 242 7.32 -1.85 13.63
C TYR A 242 7.62 -1.42 15.07
N ALA A 243 6.64 -0.88 15.78
CA ALA A 243 6.76 -0.61 17.22
C ALA A 243 6.99 -1.90 18.02
N ASP A 244 6.26 -2.98 17.72
CA ASP A 244 6.44 -4.28 18.37
C ASP A 244 7.79 -4.91 18.02
N TYR A 245 8.28 -4.70 16.79
CA TYR A 245 9.62 -5.13 16.40
C TYR A 245 10.68 -4.39 17.22
N LEU A 246 10.62 -3.07 17.26
CA LEU A 246 11.59 -2.24 17.98
C LEU A 246 11.59 -2.51 19.49
N ALA A 247 10.43 -2.77 20.08
CA ALA A 247 10.31 -3.09 21.51
C ALA A 247 11.08 -4.36 21.93
N ARG A 248 11.40 -5.23 20.98
CA ARG A 248 12.18 -6.47 21.21
C ARG A 248 13.67 -6.30 20.95
N GLN A 249 14.08 -5.13 20.45
CA GLN A 249 15.49 -4.90 20.13
C GLN A 249 16.28 -4.56 21.38
N THR A 250 17.52 -5.06 21.42
CA THR A 250 18.46 -4.76 22.47
C THR A 250 19.33 -3.54 22.14
N GLU A 251 19.40 -3.17 20.87
CA GLU A 251 20.15 -1.98 20.42
C GLU A 251 19.33 -0.72 20.69
N PRO A 252 19.96 0.33 21.19
CA PRO A 252 19.26 1.60 21.46
C PRO A 252 18.85 2.27 20.14
N TYR A 253 17.70 2.92 20.16
CA TYR A 253 17.24 3.78 19.08
C TYR A 253 16.62 5.06 19.65
N GLY A 254 16.77 6.16 18.91
CA GLY A 254 16.12 7.44 19.20
C GLY A 254 14.64 7.44 18.78
N PRO A 255 13.94 8.57 18.92
CA PRO A 255 12.56 8.68 18.47
C PRO A 255 12.50 8.61 16.94
N ILE A 256 11.61 7.76 16.41
CA ILE A 256 11.37 7.62 14.98
C ILE A 256 10.11 8.39 14.60
N SER A 257 10.26 9.46 13.83
CA SER A 257 9.16 10.30 13.39
C SER A 257 8.99 10.25 11.89
N PHE A 258 7.75 10.15 11.43
CA PHE A 258 7.39 10.19 10.01
C PHE A 258 6.02 10.83 9.80
N THR A 259 5.74 11.27 8.58
CA THR A 259 4.44 11.82 8.20
C THR A 259 3.50 10.71 7.75
N LYS A 260 2.31 10.61 8.37
CA LYS A 260 1.23 9.70 8.01
C LYS A 260 0.56 10.10 6.69
N PHE A 261 -0.31 9.23 6.17
CA PHE A 261 -1.09 9.53 4.97
C PHE A 261 -2.04 10.72 5.14
N ASP A 262 -2.49 11.02 6.35
CA ASP A 262 -3.33 12.17 6.67
C ASP A 262 -2.54 13.49 6.85
N GLY A 263 -1.23 13.46 6.64
CA GLY A 263 -0.34 14.61 6.80
C GLY A 263 0.08 14.90 8.25
N THR A 264 -0.42 14.16 9.24
CA THR A 264 0.00 14.32 10.63
C THR A 264 1.30 13.56 10.92
N THR A 265 2.12 14.07 11.84
CA THR A 265 3.34 13.38 12.27
C THR A 265 3.01 12.35 13.33
N TYR A 266 3.56 11.15 13.17
CA TYR A 266 3.58 10.11 14.20
C TYR A 266 5.01 9.88 14.68
N THR A 267 5.17 9.63 15.98
CA THR A 267 6.48 9.38 16.58
C THR A 267 6.43 8.11 17.43
N ILE A 268 7.29 7.15 17.11
CA ILE A 268 7.60 6.03 18.00
C ILE A 268 8.63 6.56 19.00
N PRO A 269 8.37 6.45 20.32
CA PRO A 269 9.32 6.90 21.33
C PRO A 269 10.65 6.14 21.25
N SER A 270 11.73 6.78 21.68
CA SER A 270 13.01 6.11 21.87
C SER A 270 12.88 4.89 22.79
N GLY A 271 13.69 3.88 22.50
CA GLY A 271 13.67 2.62 23.24
C GLY A 271 14.91 1.79 22.94
N GLY A 272 14.80 0.49 23.18
CA GLY A 272 15.92 -0.44 23.02
C GLY A 272 17.00 -0.24 24.08
N GLY A 273 17.84 -1.24 24.22
CA GLY A 273 19.04 -1.17 25.03
C GLY A 273 18.83 -1.05 26.54
N VAL A 274 18.96 -2.17 27.21
CA VAL A 274 19.73 -2.11 28.44
C VAL A 274 21.14 -1.74 27.97
N ALA A 275 21.63 -0.55 28.29
CA ALA A 275 23.01 -0.19 28.06
C ALA A 275 23.87 -1.26 28.76
N ARG A 276 24.31 -2.26 28.00
CA ARG A 276 25.39 -3.14 28.49
C ARG A 276 26.63 -2.30 28.45
N ALA A 277 27.21 -2.05 29.60
CA ALA A 277 28.55 -1.51 29.69
C ALA A 277 29.45 -2.39 28.79
N ILE A 278 30.12 -1.78 27.84
CA ILE A 278 31.10 -2.45 26.98
C ILE A 278 32.04 -3.20 27.90
N GLY A 279 32.01 -4.55 27.88
CA GLY A 279 32.86 -5.39 28.73
C GLY A 279 32.14 -6.46 29.59
N GLU A 280 30.82 -6.45 29.71
CA GLU A 280 30.13 -7.54 30.40
C GLU A 280 29.77 -8.68 29.43
N PRO A 281 30.24 -9.92 29.67
CA PRO A 281 29.86 -11.06 28.84
C PRO A 281 28.35 -11.33 28.97
N ALA A 282 27.73 -11.65 27.84
CA ALA A 282 26.31 -12.02 27.81
C ALA A 282 26.07 -13.20 28.75
N LYS A 283 25.31 -12.99 29.82
CA LYS A 283 24.75 -14.12 30.58
C LYS A 283 23.65 -14.74 29.74
N PHE A 284 23.98 -15.80 29.02
CA PHE A 284 22.96 -16.70 28.49
C PHE A 284 22.27 -17.38 29.67
N GLN A 285 21.10 -16.90 30.06
CA GLN A 285 20.21 -17.69 30.90
C GLN A 285 19.60 -18.80 30.01
N ARG A 286 20.13 -20.00 30.14
CA ARG A 286 19.47 -21.19 29.64
C ARG A 286 18.41 -21.58 30.68
N ASP A 287 17.20 -21.14 30.50
CA ASP A 287 16.04 -21.78 31.07
C ASP A 287 15.50 -22.76 30.02
N ILE A 288 15.83 -24.03 30.22
CA ILE A 288 15.22 -25.18 29.53
C ILE A 288 14.01 -25.63 30.37
#